data_e5ff5e5c3edf5e57dcce4d98244d9b1b
#
_entry.id   e5ff5e5c3edf5e57dcce4d98244d9b1b
#
_cell.length_a   1.000
_cell.length_b   1.000
_cell.length_c   1.000
_cell.angle_alpha   90.00
_cell.angle_beta   90.00
_cell.angle_gamma   90.00
#
_symmetry.space_group_name_H-M   'P 1'
#
loop_
_entity.id
_entity.type
_entity.pdbx_description
1 polymer ?
#
loop_
_entity_poly.entity_id
_entity_poly.type
_entity_poly.pdbx_seq_one_letter_code
_entity_poly.pdbx_strand_id
1 'polypeptide(L)'
;MSATLPFPEGWKAVPTPPSLFRRFEFASYRDTRAFLERLGALSGETGLYPDLGFGTTYVNVTLYARDGGVPGTTEIEFASRASGLALPG
;
A
#
# COMPACT_ATOMS: atom_id res chain seq x y z
N MET A 1 17.20 1.66 18.92
CA MET A 1 16.80 1.62 18.46
C MET A 1 16.29 1.94 17.82
N SER A 2 16.19 1.97 17.63
CA SER A 2 15.90 2.33 16.89
C SER A 2 14.97 2.79 16.51
N ALA A 3 15.05 3.53 16.14
CA ALA A 3 14.11 4.21 15.71
C ALA A 3 13.21 3.59 15.00
N THR A 4 12.31 3.24 15.53
CA THR A 4 11.48 2.60 14.97
C THR A 4 10.71 3.35 14.07
N LEU A 5 10.88 3.14 12.85
CA LEU A 5 9.98 3.66 11.90
C LEU A 5 8.70 2.93 12.07
N PRO A 6 7.60 3.62 12.22
CA PRO A 6 6.32 2.95 12.38
C PRO A 6 5.76 2.40 11.07
N PHE A 7 6.51 2.45 9.98
CA PHE A 7 6.00 2.02 8.69
C PHE A 7 6.21 0.54 8.48
N PRO A 8 5.25 -0.16 7.87
CA PRO A 8 5.41 -1.58 7.59
C PRO A 8 6.60 -1.84 6.68
N GLU A 9 7.17 -3.01 6.83
CA GLU A 9 8.33 -3.39 6.03
C GLU A 9 7.99 -3.37 4.54
N GLY A 10 8.91 -2.87 3.74
CA GLY A 10 8.72 -2.80 2.30
C GLY A 10 8.12 -1.50 1.81
N TRP A 11 7.59 -0.68 2.71
CA TRP A 11 7.03 0.61 2.33
C TRP A 11 8.05 1.70 2.53
N LYS A 12 8.05 2.66 1.61
CA LYS A 12 8.94 3.81 1.69
C LYS A 12 8.13 5.05 1.99
N ALA A 13 8.63 5.86 2.90
CA ALA A 13 8.02 7.16 3.17
C ALA A 13 8.56 8.15 2.17
N VAL A 14 7.65 8.79 1.44
CA VAL A 14 8.01 9.80 0.45
C VAL A 14 7.68 11.16 1.06
N PRO A 15 8.66 12.08 1.12
CA PRO A 15 8.42 13.35 1.83
C PRO A 15 7.61 14.36 1.05
N THR A 16 7.63 14.32 -0.27
CA THR A 16 6.98 15.35 -1.08
C THR A 16 6.34 14.75 -2.31
N PRO A 17 5.01 14.61 -2.35
CA PRO A 17 4.08 14.86 -1.23
C PRO A 17 4.18 13.76 -0.18
N PRO A 18 3.80 14.03 1.07
CA PRO A 18 3.92 13.03 2.13
C PRO A 18 3.06 11.81 1.81
N SER A 19 3.71 10.66 1.72
CA SER A 19 3.00 9.46 1.30
C SER A 19 3.82 8.22 1.65
N LEU A 20 3.15 7.06 1.52
CA LEU A 20 3.81 5.77 1.61
C LEU A 20 3.72 5.10 0.25
N PHE A 21 4.82 4.53 -0.18
CA PHE A 21 4.90 3.91 -1.49
C PHE A 21 5.42 2.49 -1.38
N ARG A 22 4.82 1.58 -2.14
CA ARG A 22 5.36 0.23 -2.28
C ARG A 22 5.00 -0.34 -3.64
N ARG A 23 5.96 -1.04 -4.25
CA ARG A 23 5.73 -1.81 -5.46
C ARG A 23 5.58 -3.27 -5.08
N PHE A 24 4.49 -3.87 -5.51
CA PHE A 24 4.23 -5.30 -5.32
C PHE A 24 4.47 -6.02 -6.64
N GLU A 25 5.12 -7.16 -6.59
CA GLU A 25 5.37 -7.95 -7.80
C GLU A 25 4.77 -9.33 -7.63
N PHE A 26 4.27 -9.86 -8.73
CA PHE A 26 3.52 -11.13 -8.72
C PHE A 26 4.05 -12.04 -9.82
N ALA A 27 3.77 -13.33 -9.66
CA ALA A 27 4.23 -14.32 -10.63
C ALA A 27 3.39 -14.35 -11.90
N SER A 28 2.14 -13.88 -11.82
CA SER A 28 1.24 -13.95 -12.95
C SER A 28 0.24 -12.81 -12.93
N TYR A 29 -0.40 -12.58 -14.06
CA TYR A 29 -1.45 -11.58 -14.15
C TYR A 29 -2.63 -11.94 -13.25
N ARG A 30 -2.91 -13.23 -13.14
CA ARG A 30 -3.99 -13.70 -12.29
C ARG A 30 -3.77 -13.26 -10.83
N ASP A 31 -2.54 -13.42 -10.34
CA ASP A 31 -2.21 -13.01 -8.98
C ASP A 31 -2.29 -11.50 -8.82
N THR A 32 -1.86 -10.77 -9.85
CA THR A 32 -1.95 -9.31 -9.85
C THR A 32 -3.41 -8.86 -9.74
N ARG A 33 -4.29 -9.46 -10.52
CA ARG A 33 -5.71 -9.11 -10.47
C ARG A 33 -6.32 -9.44 -9.13
N ALA A 34 -5.96 -10.59 -8.56
CA ALA A 34 -6.49 -10.98 -7.25
C ALA A 34 -6.11 -9.95 -6.19
N PHE A 35 -4.87 -9.49 -6.24
CA PHE A 35 -4.42 -8.46 -5.31
C PHE A 35 -5.21 -7.16 -5.50
N LEU A 36 -5.40 -6.74 -6.76
CA LEU A 36 -6.14 -5.51 -7.03
C LEU A 36 -7.56 -5.58 -6.51
N GLU A 37 -8.21 -6.74 -6.66
CA GLU A 37 -9.57 -6.91 -6.17
C GLU A 37 -9.63 -6.82 -4.66
N ARG A 38 -8.67 -7.46 -3.99
CA ARG A 38 -8.60 -7.41 -2.52
C ARG A 38 -8.30 -6.00 -2.04
N LEU A 39 -7.43 -5.30 -2.76
CA LEU A 39 -7.10 -3.93 -2.40
C LEU A 39 -8.31 -3.02 -2.57
N GLY A 40 -9.09 -3.24 -3.62
CA GLY A 40 -10.32 -2.48 -3.82
C GLY A 40 -11.30 -2.69 -2.69
N ALA A 41 -11.43 -3.94 -2.21
CA ALA A 41 -12.30 -4.23 -1.09
C ALA A 41 -11.81 -3.54 0.18
N LEU A 42 -10.50 -3.52 0.39
CA LEU A 42 -9.92 -2.84 1.55
C LEU A 42 -10.18 -1.34 1.47
N SER A 43 -10.05 -0.75 0.28
CA SER A 43 -10.35 0.66 0.09
C SER A 43 -11.80 0.97 0.44
N GLY A 44 -12.72 0.12 0.00
CA GLY A 44 -14.13 0.32 0.31
C GLY A 44 -14.41 0.20 1.79
N GLU A 45 -13.70 -0.69 2.47
CA GLU A 45 -13.87 -0.91 3.89
C GLU A 45 -13.34 0.25 4.72
N THR A 46 -12.20 0.81 4.31
CA THR A 46 -11.50 1.82 5.09
C THR A 46 -11.81 3.25 4.66
N GLY A 47 -12.27 3.42 3.44
CA GLY A 47 -12.48 4.75 2.88
C GLY A 47 -11.21 5.39 2.34
N LEU A 48 -10.11 4.67 2.31
CA LEU A 48 -8.85 5.17 1.79
C LEU A 48 -8.61 4.62 0.39
N TYR A 49 -8.33 5.51 -0.55
CA TYR A 49 -8.17 5.13 -1.96
C TYR A 49 -6.78 5.55 -2.42
N PRO A 50 -5.80 4.62 -2.41
CA PRO A 50 -4.46 4.96 -2.87
C PRO A 50 -4.41 5.13 -4.38
N ASP A 51 -3.38 5.82 -4.85
CA ASP A 51 -3.10 5.84 -6.27
C ASP A 51 -2.47 4.52 -6.66
N LEU A 52 -2.95 3.95 -7.75
CA LEU A 52 -2.47 2.67 -8.22
C LEU A 52 -1.95 2.78 -9.64
N GLY A 53 -0.73 2.27 -9.84
CA GLY A 53 -0.21 2.07 -11.19
C GLY A 53 0.11 0.60 -11.29
N PHE A 54 -0.33 -0.07 -12.35
CA PHE A 54 -0.08 -1.49 -12.42
C PHE A 54 0.13 -1.96 -13.84
N GLY A 55 0.82 -3.08 -13.94
CA GLY A 55 1.02 -3.77 -15.20
C GLY A 55 0.56 -5.21 -15.06
N THR A 56 1.10 -6.08 -15.89
CA THR A 56 0.68 -7.48 -15.89
C THR A 56 1.06 -8.19 -14.60
N THR A 57 2.24 -7.88 -14.06
CA THR A 57 2.75 -8.61 -12.90
C THR A 57 3.21 -7.70 -11.77
N TYR A 58 2.76 -6.45 -11.75
CA TYR A 58 3.16 -5.55 -10.66
C TYR A 58 2.05 -4.56 -10.36
N VAL A 59 2.08 -4.04 -9.11
CA VAL A 59 1.19 -2.97 -8.68
C VAL A 59 2.02 -1.99 -7.86
N ASN A 60 2.00 -0.73 -8.25
CA ASN A 60 2.62 0.35 -7.48
C ASN A 60 1.52 1.02 -6.68
N VAL A 61 1.68 1.08 -5.36
CA VAL A 61 0.67 1.64 -4.48
C VAL A 61 1.26 2.88 -3.82
N THR A 62 0.58 4.01 -3.97
CA THR A 62 0.98 5.26 -3.32
C THR A 62 -0.17 5.72 -2.44
N LEU A 63 0.08 5.80 -1.15
CA LEU A 63 -0.94 6.14 -0.17
C LEU A 63 -0.58 7.50 0.42
N TYR A 64 -1.32 8.54 0.04
CA TYR A 64 -1.02 9.90 0.45
C TYR A 64 -1.48 10.17 1.87
N ALA A 65 -0.72 10.98 2.59
CA ALA A 65 -1.10 11.37 3.93
C ALA A 65 -2.32 12.26 3.88
N ARG A 66 -3.32 11.94 4.68
CA ARG A 66 -4.60 12.63 4.61
C ARG A 66 -4.50 14.07 5.11
N ASP A 67 -3.63 14.30 6.07
CA ASP A 67 -3.52 15.62 6.69
C ASP A 67 -2.48 16.49 6.03
N GLY A 68 -1.83 16.01 4.98
CA GLY A 68 -0.80 16.79 4.32
C GLY A 68 0.51 16.85 5.07
N GLY A 69 0.61 16.15 6.20
CA GLY A 69 1.84 16.10 6.98
C GLY A 69 2.60 14.80 6.74
N VAL A 70 2.69 13.95 7.75
CA VAL A 70 3.31 12.64 7.57
C VAL A 70 2.21 11.59 7.55
N PRO A 71 2.46 10.44 6.94
CA PRO A 71 1.47 9.35 6.99
C PRO A 71 1.17 8.99 8.43
N GLY A 72 -0.10 8.95 8.77
CA GLY A 72 -0.53 8.70 10.13
C GLY A 72 -0.95 7.28 10.36
N THR A 73 -1.58 7.02 11.50
CA THR A 73 -1.98 5.68 11.89
C THR A 73 -2.89 5.04 10.86
N THR A 74 -3.81 5.80 10.28
CA THR A 74 -4.74 5.28 9.29
C THR A 74 -4.00 4.76 8.06
N GLU A 75 -3.04 5.53 7.56
CA GLU A 75 -2.26 5.13 6.40
C GLU A 75 -1.38 3.94 6.72
N ILE A 76 -0.79 3.93 7.91
CA ILE A 76 0.09 2.83 8.31
C ILE A 76 -0.69 1.54 8.44
N GLU A 77 -1.89 1.60 9.01
CA GLU A 77 -2.75 0.42 9.12
C GLU A 77 -3.15 -0.10 7.74
N PHE A 78 -3.52 0.81 6.84
CA PHE A 78 -3.88 0.40 5.50
C PHE A 78 -2.70 -0.30 4.82
N ALA A 79 -1.50 0.28 4.95
CA ALA A 79 -0.30 -0.28 4.33
C ALA A 79 -0.02 -1.68 4.89
N SER A 80 -0.18 -1.84 6.19
CA SER A 80 0.06 -3.13 6.82
C SER A 80 -0.93 -4.18 6.32
N ARG A 81 -2.20 -3.83 6.23
CA ARG A 81 -3.22 -4.75 5.74
C ARG A 81 -3.01 -5.07 4.27
N ALA A 82 -2.63 -4.06 3.47
CA ALA A 82 -2.38 -4.27 2.06
C ALA A 82 -1.22 -5.23 1.85
N SER A 83 -0.20 -5.15 2.68
CA SER A 83 0.93 -6.08 2.59
C SER A 83 0.47 -7.51 2.79
N GLY A 84 -0.46 -7.73 3.69
CA GLY A 84 -0.99 -9.07 3.92
C GLY A 84 -1.79 -9.60 2.75
N LEU A 85 -2.40 -8.72 1.97
CA LEU A 85 -3.19 -9.14 0.81
C LEU A 85 -2.33 -9.68 -0.32
N ALA A 86 -1.05 -9.33 -0.36
CA ALA A 86 -0.15 -9.77 -1.41
C ALA A 86 0.39 -11.16 -1.18
N LEU A 87 0.19 -11.71 0.00
CA LEU A 87 0.71 -13.03 0.29
C LEU A 87 -0.08 -14.08 -0.45
N PRO A 88 0.59 -15.09 -1.03
CA PRO A 88 -0.12 -16.12 -1.74
C PRO A 88 -0.96 -16.95 -0.79
N GLY A 89 -2.10 -17.28 -1.24
CA GLY A 89 -2.98 -18.21 -0.62
C GLY A 89 -3.40 -18.02 0.74
#